data_fe3dfb02e6f33d3ef057a1c4331253f4
#
_entry.id   fe3dfb02e6f33d3ef057a1c4331253f4
#
_cell.length_a   1.000
_cell.length_b   1.000
_cell.length_c   1.000
_cell.angle_alpha   90.00
_cell.angle_beta   90.00
_cell.angle_gamma   90.00
#
_symmetry.space_group_name_H-M   'P 1'
#
loop_
_entity.id
_entity.type
_entity.pdbx_description
1 polymer ?
#
loop_
_entity_poly.entity_id
_entity_poly.type
_entity_poly.pdbx_seq_one_letter_code
_entity_poly.pdbx_strand_id
1 'polypeptide(L)'
;MRKIIHVDMDCFFAAVEMRDNPALRDIPLAIGSSRVQRGVISTANYPARKFGVRSAMPTATALKLCPHLTLLPGRFDAYKEASNHIREIFSRYTSRIEPLSLDEAYLDVSDSVHCHGSATLIAQEIRQTIERELHLTASAGVAPVKFLAKIASDMNKPNGQFVIAPHQVAEFVRALPLAKIPGVGKVSAAKLENMGLRTCGDVQNSDLAMLLKRFGKFGRILWERSHGIDEREIHNDRQRKSVGVERTLAEDIHEWSACEAIIENLYPELERRLAKVKPDLLIARQGIKLKFNDFQLTTQEHVWPRLNKEDLIATAHKAWDERRGGRGVRLVGLHVTLLDPQLERQLLLGI
;
A
#
# COMPACT_ATOMS: atom_id res chain seq x y z
N MET A 1 -7.67 8.62 -26.79
CA MET A 1 -6.54 8.95 -25.89
C MET A 1 -6.93 8.57 -24.49
N ARG A 2 -6.06 7.88 -23.74
CA ARG A 2 -6.37 7.44 -22.37
C ARG A 2 -6.52 8.64 -21.43
N LYS A 3 -7.49 8.54 -20.51
CA LYS A 3 -7.79 9.55 -19.48
C LYS A 3 -7.87 8.83 -18.14
N ILE A 4 -6.80 8.89 -17.38
CA ILE A 4 -6.68 8.22 -16.07
C ILE A 4 -6.80 9.26 -14.97
N ILE A 5 -7.67 8.99 -14.00
CA ILE A 5 -7.76 9.74 -12.76
C ILE A 5 -7.21 8.87 -11.65
N HIS A 6 -6.37 9.41 -10.80
CA HIS A 6 -6.01 8.82 -9.51
C HIS A 6 -6.65 9.68 -8.42
N VAL A 7 -7.48 9.05 -7.59
CA VAL A 7 -8.10 9.71 -6.43
C VAL A 7 -7.47 9.14 -5.18
N ASP A 8 -7.12 10.01 -4.23
CA ASP A 8 -6.46 9.67 -2.97
C ASP A 8 -7.06 10.51 -1.85
N MET A 9 -7.60 9.86 -0.83
CA MET A 9 -8.26 10.54 0.29
C MET A 9 -7.23 11.27 1.17
N ASP A 10 -7.56 12.48 1.58
CA ASP A 10 -6.67 13.29 2.41
C ASP A 10 -6.65 12.76 3.84
N CYS A 11 -5.47 12.34 4.32
CA CYS A 11 -5.24 11.78 5.67
C CYS A 11 -6.35 10.82 6.15
N PHE A 12 -6.76 9.88 5.31
CA PHE A 12 -8.01 9.13 5.35
C PHE A 12 -8.47 8.67 6.73
N PHE A 13 -7.70 7.86 7.45
CA PHE A 13 -8.13 7.36 8.75
C PHE A 13 -8.32 8.50 9.76
N ALA A 14 -7.42 9.46 9.78
CA ALA A 14 -7.56 10.63 10.64
C ALA A 14 -8.75 11.51 10.21
N ALA A 15 -9.02 11.61 8.90
CA ALA A 15 -10.17 12.35 8.39
C ALA A 15 -11.50 11.74 8.83
N VAL A 16 -11.63 10.40 8.84
CA VAL A 16 -12.82 9.71 9.36
C VAL A 16 -13.02 10.00 10.86
N GLU A 17 -11.94 9.96 11.65
CA GLU A 17 -12.03 10.30 13.08
C GLU A 17 -12.44 11.77 13.32
N MET A 18 -11.87 12.70 12.53
CA MET A 18 -12.22 14.12 12.59
C MET A 18 -13.64 14.42 12.08
N ARG A 19 -14.15 13.62 11.15
CA ARG A 19 -15.55 13.67 10.72
C ARG A 19 -16.50 13.30 11.85
N ASP A 20 -16.23 12.16 12.48
CA ASP A 20 -17.09 11.58 13.53
C ASP A 20 -16.95 12.34 14.87
N ASN A 21 -15.80 12.97 15.11
CA ASN A 21 -15.55 13.84 16.26
C ASN A 21 -14.88 15.15 15.83
N PRO A 22 -15.65 16.22 15.56
CA PRO A 22 -15.12 17.50 15.10
C PRO A 22 -14.10 18.18 16.03
N ALA A 23 -14.09 17.87 17.34
CA ALA A 23 -13.11 18.40 18.28
C ALA A 23 -11.67 17.99 17.97
N LEU A 24 -11.47 16.96 17.12
CA LEU A 24 -10.16 16.47 16.69
C LEU A 24 -9.56 17.23 15.50
N ARG A 25 -10.30 18.15 14.86
CA ARG A 25 -9.91 18.77 13.60
C ARG A 25 -8.70 19.67 13.71
N ASP A 26 -8.65 20.47 14.78
CA ASP A 26 -7.65 21.54 14.92
C ASP A 26 -6.46 21.14 15.80
N ILE A 27 -6.45 19.93 16.34
CA ILE A 27 -5.38 19.40 17.17
C ILE A 27 -4.52 18.39 16.39
N PRO A 28 -3.23 18.23 16.71
CA PRO A 28 -2.40 17.18 16.17
C PRO A 28 -2.96 15.80 16.51
N LEU A 29 -3.37 15.07 15.48
CA LEU A 29 -3.99 13.73 15.59
C LEU A 29 -3.24 12.72 14.75
N ALA A 30 -3.01 11.55 15.30
CA ALA A 30 -2.54 10.39 14.57
C ALA A 30 -3.33 9.14 14.92
N ILE A 31 -3.46 8.26 13.94
CA ILE A 31 -4.02 6.91 14.11
C ILE A 31 -2.86 5.93 14.14
N GLY A 32 -2.81 5.10 15.16
CA GLY A 32 -1.72 4.14 15.31
C GLY A 32 -1.80 3.32 16.58
N SER A 33 -0.79 2.51 16.81
CA SER A 33 -0.66 1.70 18.02
C SER A 33 0.20 2.40 19.07
N SER A 34 0.02 2.03 20.35
CA SER A 34 0.72 2.64 21.46
C SER A 34 2.24 2.47 21.38
N ARG A 35 2.97 3.38 22.03
CA ARG A 35 4.43 3.31 22.15
C ARG A 35 4.90 2.01 22.83
N VAL A 36 4.19 1.57 23.86
CA VAL A 36 4.52 0.35 24.63
C VAL A 36 4.46 -0.91 23.76
N GLN A 37 3.58 -0.92 22.77
CA GLN A 37 3.42 -2.04 21.84
C GLN A 37 4.32 -1.93 20.60
N ARG A 38 5.40 -1.13 20.64
CA ARG A 38 6.25 -0.86 19.47
C ARG A 38 5.43 -0.41 18.24
N GLY A 39 4.39 0.37 18.50
CA GLY A 39 3.44 0.83 17.50
C GLY A 39 4.06 1.76 16.47
N VAL A 40 3.37 1.86 15.35
CA VAL A 40 3.67 2.79 14.25
C VAL A 40 2.45 3.65 13.95
N ILE A 41 2.69 4.83 13.41
CA ILE A 41 1.65 5.73 12.91
C ILE A 41 1.12 5.18 11.59
N SER A 42 -0.17 4.91 11.51
CA SER A 42 -0.85 4.55 10.28
C SER A 42 -1.13 5.79 9.42
N THR A 43 -1.71 6.82 10.05
CA THR A 43 -2.03 8.10 9.40
C THR A 43 -1.93 9.24 10.40
N ALA A 44 -1.54 10.43 9.93
CA ALA A 44 -1.54 11.65 10.72
C ALA A 44 -2.28 12.76 9.98
N ASN A 45 -3.05 13.59 10.71
CA ASN A 45 -3.72 14.75 10.13
C ASN A 45 -2.71 15.87 9.78
N TYR A 46 -3.17 16.89 9.06
CA TYR A 46 -2.29 17.98 8.62
C TYR A 46 -1.69 18.81 9.79
N PRO A 47 -2.42 19.11 10.89
CA PRO A 47 -1.81 19.68 12.07
C PRO A 47 -0.62 18.87 12.60
N ALA A 48 -0.73 17.54 12.75
CA ALA A 48 0.36 16.67 13.18
C ALA A 48 1.52 16.64 12.17
N ARG A 49 1.21 16.67 10.87
CA ARG A 49 2.23 16.68 9.80
C ARG A 49 3.12 17.93 9.82
N LYS A 50 2.63 19.08 10.36
CA LYS A 50 3.45 20.29 10.55
C LYS A 50 4.60 20.06 11.51
N PHE A 51 4.45 19.16 12.50
CA PHE A 51 5.50 18.74 13.41
C PHE A 51 6.40 17.63 12.86
N GLY A 52 6.23 17.24 11.61
CA GLY A 52 7.01 16.18 10.98
C GLY A 52 6.48 14.76 11.20
N VAL A 53 5.33 14.57 11.86
CA VAL A 53 4.70 13.26 12.03
C VAL A 53 4.25 12.72 10.66
N ARG A 54 4.57 11.44 10.37
CA ARG A 54 4.29 10.80 9.07
C ARG A 54 3.84 9.36 9.27
N SER A 55 3.14 8.81 8.27
CA SER A 55 2.80 7.37 8.20
C SER A 55 4.06 6.52 8.25
N ALA A 56 3.93 5.31 8.80
CA ALA A 56 5.00 4.34 9.04
C ALA A 56 6.09 4.77 10.05
N MET A 57 5.97 5.96 10.65
CA MET A 57 6.89 6.42 11.70
C MET A 57 6.63 5.66 13.01
N PRO A 58 7.68 5.25 13.76
CA PRO A 58 7.49 4.70 15.11
C PRO A 58 6.75 5.70 16.01
N THR A 59 5.77 5.22 16.75
CA THR A 59 4.96 6.06 17.66
C THR A 59 5.84 6.81 18.67
N ALA A 60 6.91 6.17 19.16
CA ALA A 60 7.86 6.82 20.05
C ALA A 60 8.57 8.05 19.41
N THR A 61 8.86 7.97 18.12
CA THR A 61 9.45 9.09 17.36
C THR A 61 8.41 10.19 17.13
N ALA A 62 7.17 9.80 16.76
CA ALA A 62 6.09 10.77 16.57
C ALA A 62 5.81 11.60 17.84
N LEU A 63 5.79 10.94 19.01
CA LEU A 63 5.60 11.62 20.31
C LEU A 63 6.79 12.51 20.71
N LYS A 64 8.01 12.20 20.25
CA LYS A 64 9.15 13.11 20.44
C LYS A 64 9.04 14.37 19.58
N LEU A 65 8.55 14.23 18.33
CA LEU A 65 8.36 15.35 17.42
C LEU A 65 7.16 16.22 17.79
N CYS A 66 6.11 15.60 18.33
CA CYS A 66 4.88 16.26 18.75
C CYS A 66 4.44 15.72 20.12
N PRO A 67 4.94 16.29 21.26
CA PRO A 67 4.63 15.78 22.60
C PRO A 67 3.15 15.82 22.98
N HIS A 68 2.37 16.70 22.37
CA HIS A 68 0.93 16.86 22.56
C HIS A 68 0.10 16.15 21.48
N LEU A 69 0.69 15.20 20.77
CA LEU A 69 0.02 14.40 19.76
C LEU A 69 -1.10 13.55 20.38
N THR A 70 -2.32 13.73 19.91
CA THR A 70 -3.43 12.84 20.22
C THR A 70 -3.28 11.56 19.39
N LEU A 71 -3.16 10.42 20.06
CA LEU A 71 -3.03 9.12 19.41
C LEU A 71 -4.29 8.29 19.65
N LEU A 72 -4.96 7.89 18.57
CA LEU A 72 -6.13 7.02 18.61
C LEU A 72 -5.85 5.66 17.97
N PRO A 73 -6.47 4.58 18.48
CA PRO A 73 -6.47 3.28 17.79
C PRO A 73 -7.31 3.36 16.52
N GLY A 74 -6.99 2.53 15.53
CA GLY A 74 -7.73 2.50 14.27
C GLY A 74 -9.09 1.79 14.38
N ARG A 75 -10.15 2.40 13.82
CA ARG A 75 -11.49 1.83 13.67
C ARG A 75 -11.68 1.29 12.25
N PHE A 76 -11.04 0.17 11.94
CA PHE A 76 -11.00 -0.37 10.57
C PHE A 76 -12.37 -0.64 9.93
N ASP A 77 -13.39 -0.92 10.71
CA ASP A 77 -14.75 -1.13 10.17
C ASP A 77 -15.36 0.19 9.67
N ALA A 78 -15.20 1.30 10.40
CA ALA A 78 -15.60 2.63 9.93
C ALA A 78 -14.83 3.06 8.67
N TYR A 79 -13.54 2.74 8.60
CA TYR A 79 -12.73 3.07 7.41
C TYR A 79 -13.15 2.25 6.19
N LYS A 80 -13.50 0.96 6.36
CA LYS A 80 -14.02 0.13 5.26
C LYS A 80 -15.38 0.61 4.78
N GLU A 81 -16.27 0.99 5.69
CA GLU A 81 -17.57 1.57 5.36
C GLU A 81 -17.39 2.83 4.50
N ALA A 82 -16.58 3.78 4.96
CA ALA A 82 -16.27 4.98 4.18
C ALA A 82 -15.65 4.65 2.82
N SER A 83 -14.71 3.69 2.76
CA SER A 83 -14.09 3.22 1.51
C SER A 83 -15.11 2.63 0.54
N ASN A 84 -16.11 1.89 1.02
CA ASN A 84 -17.16 1.32 0.18
C ASN A 84 -18.03 2.43 -0.44
N HIS A 85 -18.47 3.42 0.35
CA HIS A 85 -19.21 4.57 -0.17
C HIS A 85 -18.39 5.38 -1.20
N ILE A 86 -17.08 5.56 -0.98
CA ILE A 86 -16.20 6.20 -1.95
C ILE A 86 -16.20 5.42 -3.28
N ARG A 87 -16.12 4.09 -3.22
CA ARG A 87 -16.16 3.24 -4.43
C ARG A 87 -17.50 3.29 -5.15
N GLU A 88 -18.61 3.39 -4.41
CA GLU A 88 -19.94 3.63 -4.98
C GLU A 88 -20.00 4.95 -5.74
N ILE A 89 -19.39 6.02 -5.20
CA ILE A 89 -19.26 7.30 -5.91
C ILE A 89 -18.45 7.12 -7.20
N PHE A 90 -17.30 6.43 -7.17
CA PHE A 90 -16.49 6.18 -8.37
C PHE A 90 -17.26 5.43 -9.44
N SER A 91 -18.07 4.42 -9.04
CA SER A 91 -18.85 3.59 -9.97
C SER A 91 -19.92 4.35 -10.76
N ARG A 92 -20.30 5.55 -10.32
CA ARG A 92 -21.23 6.43 -11.04
C ARG A 92 -20.59 6.99 -12.31
N TYR A 93 -19.26 7.04 -12.40
CA TYR A 93 -18.52 7.70 -13.50
C TYR A 93 -17.86 6.71 -14.46
N THR A 94 -17.46 5.55 -13.96
CA THR A 94 -16.83 4.49 -14.75
C THR A 94 -16.94 3.14 -14.06
N SER A 95 -17.00 2.07 -14.86
CA SER A 95 -16.85 0.69 -14.37
C SER A 95 -15.40 0.24 -14.27
N ARG A 96 -14.45 0.98 -14.87
CA ARG A 96 -13.01 0.66 -14.87
C ARG A 96 -12.32 1.32 -13.68
N ILE A 97 -12.36 0.64 -12.54
CA ILE A 97 -11.84 1.11 -11.25
C ILE A 97 -10.82 0.09 -10.73
N GLU A 98 -9.60 0.52 -10.41
CA GLU A 98 -8.57 -0.30 -9.76
C GLU A 98 -8.28 0.27 -8.37
N PRO A 99 -8.85 -0.32 -7.31
CA PRO A 99 -8.50 0.04 -5.94
C PRO A 99 -7.07 -0.39 -5.63
N LEU A 100 -6.27 0.50 -5.04
CA LEU A 100 -4.92 0.20 -4.56
C LEU A 100 -4.91 -0.08 -3.05
N SER A 101 -5.78 0.62 -2.31
CA SER A 101 -5.95 0.52 -0.85
C SER A 101 -7.41 0.84 -0.48
N LEU A 102 -7.67 1.16 0.78
CA LEU A 102 -8.98 1.66 1.22
C LEU A 102 -9.25 3.10 0.79
N ASP A 103 -8.20 3.87 0.53
CA ASP A 103 -8.23 5.33 0.37
C ASP A 103 -7.81 5.81 -1.02
N GLU A 104 -7.32 4.94 -1.90
CA GLU A 104 -6.91 5.34 -3.24
C GLU A 104 -7.33 4.36 -4.34
N ALA A 105 -7.64 4.91 -5.51
CA ALA A 105 -7.95 4.14 -6.70
C ALA A 105 -7.55 4.86 -7.99
N TYR A 106 -7.27 4.06 -9.02
CA TYR A 106 -7.26 4.54 -10.40
C TYR A 106 -8.63 4.35 -11.04
N LEU A 107 -9.03 5.33 -11.84
CA LEU A 107 -10.23 5.31 -12.65
C LEU A 107 -9.83 5.56 -14.11
N ASP A 108 -10.26 4.71 -15.03
CA ASP A 108 -10.16 4.99 -16.45
C ASP A 108 -11.49 5.57 -16.92
N VAL A 109 -11.48 6.84 -17.28
CA VAL A 109 -12.64 7.59 -17.77
C VAL A 109 -12.52 7.93 -19.26
N SER A 110 -11.71 7.18 -20.00
CA SER A 110 -11.44 7.44 -21.43
C SER A 110 -12.71 7.46 -22.26
N ASP A 111 -13.67 6.57 -21.96
CA ASP A 111 -14.93 6.42 -22.69
C ASP A 111 -16.14 6.98 -21.91
N SER A 112 -15.90 7.66 -20.77
CA SER A 112 -16.98 8.24 -19.97
C SER A 112 -17.61 9.44 -20.71
N VAL A 113 -18.93 9.47 -20.71
CA VAL A 113 -19.72 10.60 -21.25
C VAL A 113 -20.01 11.68 -20.21
N HIS A 114 -19.76 11.41 -18.94
CA HIS A 114 -19.96 12.37 -17.85
C HIS A 114 -19.12 13.62 -18.08
N CYS A 115 -19.63 14.76 -17.67
CA CYS A 115 -18.96 16.06 -17.80
C CYS A 115 -18.44 16.32 -19.22
N HIS A 116 -19.21 15.95 -20.24
CA HIS A 116 -18.83 16.06 -21.67
C HIS A 116 -17.51 15.31 -22.00
N GLY A 117 -17.22 14.23 -21.28
CA GLY A 117 -15.99 13.43 -21.44
C GLY A 117 -14.72 14.09 -20.89
N SER A 118 -14.83 15.14 -20.10
CA SER A 118 -13.69 15.82 -19.49
C SER A 118 -13.24 15.14 -18.21
N ALA A 119 -12.10 14.45 -18.23
CA ALA A 119 -11.52 13.84 -17.04
C ALA A 119 -11.25 14.84 -15.91
N THR A 120 -10.90 16.08 -16.27
CA THR A 120 -10.68 17.17 -15.30
C THR A 120 -11.96 17.50 -14.54
N LEU A 121 -13.07 17.65 -15.23
CA LEU A 121 -14.37 17.96 -14.63
C LEU A 121 -14.92 16.74 -13.85
N ILE A 122 -14.74 15.52 -14.38
CA ILE A 122 -15.10 14.29 -13.66
C ILE A 122 -14.36 14.21 -12.35
N ALA A 123 -13.04 14.43 -12.32
CA ALA A 123 -12.25 14.40 -11.09
C ALA A 123 -12.70 15.48 -10.08
N GLN A 124 -13.05 16.66 -10.56
CA GLN A 124 -13.60 17.74 -9.74
C GLN A 124 -14.95 17.33 -9.12
N GLU A 125 -15.86 16.80 -9.93
CA GLU A 125 -17.19 16.37 -9.50
C GLU A 125 -17.11 15.21 -8.49
N ILE A 126 -16.23 14.23 -8.73
CA ILE A 126 -15.95 13.14 -7.77
C ILE A 126 -15.53 13.71 -6.41
N ARG A 127 -14.57 14.62 -6.38
CA ARG A 127 -14.06 15.23 -5.15
C ARG A 127 -15.16 16.00 -4.41
N GLN A 128 -15.93 16.82 -5.12
CA GLN A 128 -17.06 17.56 -4.56
C GLN A 128 -18.16 16.64 -4.05
N THR A 129 -18.42 15.52 -4.73
CA THR A 129 -19.41 14.53 -4.32
C THR A 129 -18.97 13.80 -3.04
N ILE A 130 -17.68 13.41 -2.94
CA ILE A 130 -17.11 12.85 -1.71
C ILE A 130 -17.26 13.84 -0.55
N GLU A 131 -16.94 15.10 -0.75
CA GLU A 131 -17.02 16.12 0.29
C GLU A 131 -18.47 16.37 0.73
N ARG A 132 -19.40 16.46 -0.20
CA ARG A 132 -20.83 16.68 0.07
C ARG A 132 -21.49 15.47 0.77
N GLU A 133 -21.23 14.24 0.29
CA GLU A 133 -21.93 13.05 0.76
C GLU A 133 -21.28 12.41 1.99
N LEU A 134 -19.95 12.51 2.11
CA LEU A 134 -19.18 11.81 3.15
C LEU A 134 -18.50 12.75 4.16
N HIS A 135 -18.50 14.06 3.89
CA HIS A 135 -17.78 15.06 4.70
C HIS A 135 -16.30 14.74 4.87
N LEU A 136 -15.70 14.15 3.82
CA LEU A 136 -14.29 13.83 3.69
C LEU A 136 -13.73 14.55 2.47
N THR A 137 -12.43 14.85 2.46
CA THR A 137 -11.79 15.44 1.28
C THR A 137 -10.90 14.43 0.58
N ALA A 138 -10.78 14.60 -0.73
CA ALA A 138 -9.90 13.82 -1.59
C ALA A 138 -9.10 14.74 -2.50
N SER A 139 -7.90 14.31 -2.86
CA SER A 139 -7.09 14.94 -3.89
C SER A 139 -7.06 14.05 -5.14
N ALA A 140 -7.02 14.67 -6.31
CA ALA A 140 -7.07 13.95 -7.58
C ALA A 140 -5.95 14.37 -8.53
N GLY A 141 -5.40 13.40 -9.24
CA GLY A 141 -4.48 13.61 -10.34
C GLY A 141 -5.06 13.09 -11.65
N VAL A 142 -4.95 13.87 -12.71
CA VAL A 142 -5.44 13.50 -14.04
C VAL A 142 -4.25 13.46 -15.00
N ALA A 143 -4.07 12.33 -15.70
CA ALA A 143 -2.98 12.17 -16.67
C ALA A 143 -3.33 11.09 -17.70
N PRO A 144 -2.59 11.01 -18.84
CA PRO A 144 -2.81 9.94 -19.81
C PRO A 144 -2.34 8.55 -19.35
N VAL A 145 -1.52 8.47 -18.29
CA VAL A 145 -0.94 7.22 -17.77
C VAL A 145 -1.02 7.14 -16.24
N LYS A 146 -1.08 5.91 -15.72
CA LYS A 146 -1.32 5.63 -14.29
C LYS A 146 -0.30 6.29 -13.37
N PHE A 147 1.01 6.11 -13.61
CA PHE A 147 2.01 6.61 -12.69
C PHE A 147 2.00 8.14 -12.58
N LEU A 148 1.73 8.85 -13.69
CA LEU A 148 1.61 10.31 -13.68
C LEU A 148 0.35 10.79 -12.98
N ALA A 149 -0.79 10.10 -13.16
CA ALA A 149 -2.01 10.41 -12.42
C ALA A 149 -1.79 10.28 -10.90
N LYS A 150 -1.04 9.25 -10.46
CA LYS A 150 -0.70 9.09 -9.04
C LYS A 150 0.23 10.20 -8.52
N ILE A 151 1.24 10.58 -9.28
CA ILE A 151 2.12 11.71 -8.92
C ILE A 151 1.32 13.01 -8.86
N ALA A 152 0.46 13.24 -9.86
CA ALA A 152 -0.37 14.43 -9.93
C ALA A 152 -1.31 14.58 -8.73
N SER A 153 -1.86 13.48 -8.20
CA SER A 153 -2.76 13.54 -7.04
C SER A 153 -2.08 14.06 -5.76
N ASP A 154 -0.76 14.00 -5.68
CA ASP A 154 0.01 14.50 -4.53
C ASP A 154 0.44 15.98 -4.65
N MET A 155 0.32 16.58 -5.86
CA MET A 155 0.88 17.91 -6.13
C MET A 155 0.17 19.03 -5.38
N ASN A 156 -1.16 18.93 -5.24
CA ASN A 156 -2.01 19.99 -4.67
C ASN A 156 -2.78 19.49 -3.42
N LYS A 157 -2.23 18.53 -2.64
CA LYS A 157 -2.86 18.10 -1.37
C LYS A 157 -2.79 19.20 -0.31
N PRO A 158 -3.81 19.33 0.56
CA PRO A 158 -5.09 18.61 0.60
C PRO A 158 -6.16 19.23 -0.29
N ASN A 159 -7.24 18.46 -0.54
CA ASN A 159 -8.45 18.85 -1.25
C ASN A 159 -8.14 19.58 -2.58
N GLY A 160 -7.14 19.06 -3.30
CA GLY A 160 -6.64 19.66 -4.52
C GLY A 160 -6.73 18.74 -5.73
N GLN A 161 -6.46 19.32 -6.88
CA GLN A 161 -6.42 18.59 -8.14
C GLN A 161 -5.26 19.10 -9.00
N PHE A 162 -4.60 18.19 -9.71
CA PHE A 162 -3.55 18.53 -10.66
C PHE A 162 -3.74 17.73 -11.95
N VAL A 163 -3.51 18.39 -13.09
CA VAL A 163 -3.69 17.78 -14.41
C VAL A 163 -2.38 17.84 -15.18
N ILE A 164 -1.95 16.71 -15.70
CA ILE A 164 -0.83 16.62 -16.65
C ILE A 164 -1.42 16.29 -18.00
N ALA A 165 -1.57 17.33 -18.82
CA ALA A 165 -2.11 17.17 -20.17
C ALA A 165 -1.11 16.41 -21.08
N PRO A 166 -1.59 15.70 -22.12
CA PRO A 166 -0.72 14.88 -22.97
C PRO A 166 0.49 15.62 -23.56
N HIS A 167 0.32 16.88 -23.96
CA HIS A 167 1.40 17.69 -24.51
C HIS A 167 2.45 18.13 -23.46
N GLN A 168 2.09 18.07 -22.18
CA GLN A 168 2.98 18.42 -21.05
C GLN A 168 3.81 17.23 -20.55
N VAL A 169 3.46 15.99 -20.93
CA VAL A 169 4.06 14.77 -20.37
C VAL A 169 5.58 14.75 -20.54
N ALA A 170 6.08 15.06 -21.72
CA ALA A 170 7.51 14.96 -22.01
C ALA A 170 8.34 15.92 -21.13
N GLU A 171 7.91 17.17 -21.00
CA GLU A 171 8.58 18.18 -20.18
C GLU A 171 8.46 17.86 -18.69
N PHE A 172 7.24 17.53 -18.23
CA PHE A 172 6.99 17.17 -16.84
C PHE A 172 7.84 15.99 -16.39
N VAL A 173 7.89 14.91 -17.20
CA VAL A 173 8.65 13.71 -16.89
C VAL A 173 10.15 14.01 -16.88
N ARG A 174 10.68 14.76 -17.83
CA ARG A 174 12.10 15.08 -17.88
C ARG A 174 12.61 15.72 -16.59
N ALA A 175 11.84 16.62 -16.00
CA ALA A 175 12.19 17.30 -14.76
C ALA A 175 11.88 16.47 -13.48
N LEU A 176 11.17 15.35 -13.60
CA LEU A 176 10.66 14.59 -12.48
C LEU A 176 11.80 13.90 -11.70
N PRO A 177 11.92 14.12 -10.37
CA PRO A 177 12.85 13.36 -9.54
C PRO A 177 12.49 11.87 -9.51
N LEU A 178 13.48 10.99 -9.69
CA LEU A 178 13.27 9.53 -9.69
C LEU A 178 12.62 9.01 -8.40
N ALA A 179 12.93 9.63 -7.26
CA ALA A 179 12.32 9.29 -5.98
C ALA A 179 10.79 9.51 -5.91
N LYS A 180 10.22 10.24 -6.88
CA LYS A 180 8.77 10.45 -7.01
C LYS A 180 8.07 9.35 -7.82
N ILE A 181 8.81 8.54 -8.55
CA ILE A 181 8.24 7.45 -9.34
C ILE A 181 7.73 6.36 -8.39
N PRO A 182 6.45 5.95 -8.49
CA PRO A 182 5.92 4.85 -7.70
C PRO A 182 6.74 3.57 -7.88
N GLY A 183 7.21 3.00 -6.75
CA GLY A 183 8.13 1.85 -6.73
C GLY A 183 9.60 2.20 -6.51
N VAL A 184 9.98 3.47 -6.62
CA VAL A 184 11.32 3.95 -6.22
C VAL A 184 11.31 4.29 -4.73
N GLY A 185 11.64 3.33 -3.89
CA GLY A 185 11.80 3.55 -2.45
C GLY A 185 13.18 4.15 -2.10
N LYS A 186 13.39 4.52 -0.84
CA LYS A 186 14.63 5.15 -0.34
C LYS A 186 15.90 4.41 -0.75
N VAL A 187 15.92 3.08 -0.66
CA VAL A 187 17.09 2.25 -1.02
C VAL A 187 17.39 2.34 -2.53
N SER A 188 16.35 2.27 -3.37
CA SER A 188 16.53 2.38 -4.82
C SER A 188 16.93 3.79 -5.22
N ALA A 189 16.34 4.81 -4.60
CA ALA A 189 16.70 6.20 -4.84
C ALA A 189 18.17 6.48 -4.50
N ALA A 190 18.66 6.01 -3.34
CA ALA A 190 20.07 6.15 -2.98
C ALA A 190 21.02 5.44 -3.95
N LYS A 191 20.66 4.23 -4.42
CA LYS A 191 21.44 3.50 -5.43
C LYS A 191 21.52 4.26 -6.76
N LEU A 192 20.41 4.85 -7.19
CA LEU A 192 20.35 5.66 -8.42
C LEU A 192 21.17 6.94 -8.27
N GLU A 193 21.07 7.63 -7.15
CA GLU A 193 21.82 8.84 -6.85
C GLU A 193 23.34 8.58 -6.85
N ASN A 194 23.80 7.45 -6.29
CA ASN A 194 25.20 7.03 -6.34
C ASN A 194 25.71 6.75 -7.77
N MET A 195 24.80 6.57 -8.72
CA MET A 195 25.11 6.43 -10.15
C MET A 195 24.98 7.76 -10.91
N GLY A 196 24.73 8.88 -10.23
CA GLY A 196 24.51 10.19 -10.84
C GLY A 196 23.11 10.38 -11.43
N LEU A 197 22.16 9.44 -11.20
CA LEU A 197 20.80 9.48 -11.73
C LEU A 197 19.86 10.04 -10.67
N ARG A 198 19.40 11.26 -10.83
CA ARG A 198 18.49 11.96 -9.89
C ARG A 198 17.10 12.22 -10.48
N THR A 199 17.05 12.49 -11.78
CA THR A 199 15.83 12.83 -12.52
C THR A 199 15.54 11.83 -13.64
N CYS A 200 14.32 11.83 -14.14
CA CYS A 200 13.99 11.07 -15.34
C CYS A 200 14.81 11.53 -16.55
N GLY A 201 15.17 12.81 -16.65
CA GLY A 201 16.06 13.33 -17.67
C GLY A 201 17.45 12.69 -17.66
N ASP A 202 17.99 12.38 -16.47
CA ASP A 202 19.25 11.67 -16.34
C ASP A 202 19.13 10.23 -16.88
N VAL A 203 18.02 9.56 -16.60
CA VAL A 203 17.73 8.22 -17.13
C VAL A 203 17.52 8.25 -18.64
N GLN A 204 16.84 9.25 -19.18
CA GLN A 204 16.67 9.42 -20.65
C GLN A 204 18.01 9.52 -21.39
N ASN A 205 19.02 10.11 -20.75
CA ASN A 205 20.38 10.26 -21.28
C ASN A 205 21.28 9.06 -20.96
N SER A 206 20.78 8.04 -20.26
CA SER A 206 21.55 6.85 -19.87
C SER A 206 21.29 5.66 -20.80
N ASP A 207 22.13 4.62 -20.67
CA ASP A 207 21.96 3.38 -21.42
C ASP A 207 20.96 2.43 -20.71
N LEU A 208 19.97 1.94 -21.44
CA LEU A 208 19.02 0.92 -20.97
C LEU A 208 19.72 -0.37 -20.55
N ALA A 209 20.78 -0.80 -21.27
CA ALA A 209 21.52 -2.02 -20.95
C ALA A 209 22.17 -1.92 -19.57
N MET A 210 22.71 -0.76 -19.21
CA MET A 210 23.24 -0.47 -17.88
C MET A 210 22.16 -0.59 -16.79
N LEU A 211 20.97 -0.04 -17.02
CA LEU A 211 19.85 -0.14 -16.07
C LEU A 211 19.36 -1.59 -15.91
N LEU A 212 19.26 -2.33 -17.01
CA LEU A 212 18.88 -3.76 -16.99
C LEU A 212 19.91 -4.60 -16.21
N LYS A 213 21.20 -4.35 -16.42
CA LYS A 213 22.28 -5.04 -15.70
C LYS A 213 22.24 -4.79 -14.20
N ARG A 214 21.90 -3.57 -13.76
CA ARG A 214 21.93 -3.15 -12.35
C ARG A 214 20.63 -3.45 -11.60
N PHE A 215 19.48 -3.36 -12.27
CA PHE A 215 18.15 -3.40 -11.63
C PHE A 215 17.22 -4.46 -12.24
N GLY A 216 17.65 -5.22 -13.26
CA GLY A 216 16.81 -6.24 -13.91
C GLY A 216 15.51 -5.66 -14.47
N LYS A 217 14.40 -6.36 -14.22
CA LYS A 217 13.07 -5.92 -14.66
C LYS A 217 12.70 -4.52 -14.15
N PHE A 218 13.16 -4.14 -12.96
CA PHE A 218 12.91 -2.80 -12.43
C PHE A 218 13.64 -1.71 -13.24
N GLY A 219 14.82 -2.00 -13.78
CA GLY A 219 15.55 -1.09 -14.68
C GLY A 219 14.76 -0.75 -15.94
N ARG A 220 14.05 -1.74 -16.53
CA ARG A 220 13.14 -1.52 -17.66
C ARG A 220 11.98 -0.61 -17.26
N ILE A 221 11.31 -0.91 -16.16
CA ILE A 221 10.19 -0.09 -15.65
C ILE A 221 10.65 1.35 -15.41
N LEU A 222 11.82 1.53 -14.80
CA LEU A 222 12.38 2.85 -14.55
C LEU A 222 12.63 3.62 -15.84
N TRP A 223 13.20 2.96 -16.85
CA TRP A 223 13.44 3.54 -18.17
C TRP A 223 12.12 3.94 -18.85
N GLU A 224 11.14 3.04 -18.90
CA GLU A 224 9.81 3.31 -19.47
C GLU A 224 9.14 4.50 -18.77
N ARG A 225 9.11 4.54 -17.43
CA ARG A 225 8.52 5.66 -16.67
C ARG A 225 9.27 6.97 -16.94
N SER A 226 10.59 6.90 -17.08
CA SER A 226 11.40 8.07 -17.40
C SER A 226 11.14 8.62 -18.82
N HIS A 227 10.54 7.83 -19.71
CA HIS A 227 10.06 8.26 -21.02
C HIS A 227 8.54 8.55 -21.07
N GLY A 228 7.87 8.57 -19.92
CA GLY A 228 6.43 8.81 -19.87
C GLY A 228 5.56 7.61 -20.26
N ILE A 229 6.15 6.42 -20.39
CA ILE A 229 5.48 5.20 -20.87
C ILE A 229 4.93 4.42 -19.68
N ASP A 230 3.61 4.15 -19.69
CA ASP A 230 2.92 3.26 -18.76
C ASP A 230 1.72 2.61 -19.44
N GLU A 231 1.94 1.45 -20.03
CA GLU A 231 0.92 0.72 -20.79
C GLU A 231 0.00 -0.13 -19.91
N ARG A 232 0.23 -0.16 -18.59
CA ARG A 232 -0.62 -0.95 -17.68
C ARG A 232 -2.07 -0.51 -17.78
N GLU A 233 -2.94 -1.49 -17.96
CA GLU A 233 -4.38 -1.29 -17.93
C GLU A 233 -4.92 -1.16 -16.51
N ILE A 234 -6.18 -0.73 -16.37
CA ILE A 234 -6.93 -0.73 -15.13
C ILE A 234 -7.52 -2.11 -14.93
N HIS A 235 -7.19 -2.75 -13.82
CA HIS A 235 -7.69 -4.08 -13.46
C HIS A 235 -8.68 -3.99 -12.30
N ASN A 236 -9.94 -4.29 -12.59
CA ASN A 236 -11.02 -4.25 -11.59
C ASN A 236 -10.92 -5.38 -10.56
N ASP A 237 -10.37 -6.51 -10.95
CA ASP A 237 -10.31 -7.71 -10.12
C ASP A 237 -8.85 -8.13 -9.87
N ARG A 238 -8.32 -7.66 -8.75
CA ARG A 238 -7.00 -8.09 -8.29
C ARG A 238 -7.17 -9.32 -7.42
N GLN A 239 -6.84 -10.48 -7.94
CA GLN A 239 -6.86 -11.70 -7.16
C GLN A 239 -5.93 -11.63 -5.96
N ARG A 240 -6.45 -12.03 -4.80
CA ARG A 240 -5.66 -12.16 -3.59
C ARG A 240 -4.71 -13.35 -3.71
N LYS A 241 -3.41 -13.12 -3.56
CA LYS A 241 -2.37 -14.14 -3.66
C LYS A 241 -1.97 -14.77 -2.32
N SER A 242 -2.31 -14.13 -1.21
CA SER A 242 -1.97 -14.63 0.12
C SER A 242 -2.89 -14.05 1.20
N VAL A 243 -2.99 -14.76 2.30
CA VAL A 243 -3.61 -14.30 3.55
C VAL A 243 -2.61 -14.52 4.66
N GLY A 244 -2.46 -13.55 5.55
CA GLY A 244 -1.57 -13.70 6.70
C GLY A 244 -2.01 -12.87 7.89
N VAL A 245 -1.50 -13.26 9.03
CA VAL A 245 -1.62 -12.55 10.31
C VAL A 245 -0.23 -12.44 10.90
N GLU A 246 0.12 -11.29 11.47
CA GLU A 246 1.40 -11.13 12.15
C GLU A 246 1.26 -10.17 13.34
N ARG A 247 2.07 -10.36 14.34
CA ARG A 247 2.11 -9.51 15.53
C ARG A 247 3.54 -9.15 15.89
N THR A 248 3.81 -7.85 15.92
CA THR A 248 5.01 -7.31 16.56
C THR A 248 4.77 -7.33 18.07
N LEU A 249 5.68 -7.92 18.81
CA LEU A 249 5.57 -8.13 20.25
C LEU A 249 6.04 -6.87 21.01
N ALA A 250 5.47 -6.62 22.18
CA ALA A 250 5.88 -5.52 23.05
C ALA A 250 7.35 -5.69 23.48
N GLU A 251 7.73 -6.92 23.82
CA GLU A 251 9.08 -7.32 24.18
C GLU A 251 9.53 -8.48 23.31
N ASP A 252 10.86 -8.66 23.19
CA ASP A 252 11.41 -9.81 22.46
C ASP A 252 11.25 -11.05 23.32
N ILE A 253 10.85 -12.17 22.70
CA ILE A 253 10.75 -13.46 23.37
C ILE A 253 11.98 -14.30 23.10
N HIS A 254 12.38 -15.08 24.12
CA HIS A 254 13.57 -15.93 24.10
C HIS A 254 13.25 -17.42 24.31
N GLU A 255 12.03 -17.73 24.75
CA GLU A 255 11.57 -19.09 25.02
C GLU A 255 10.60 -19.56 23.95
N TRP A 256 10.73 -20.82 23.54
CA TRP A 256 9.87 -21.43 22.52
C TRP A 256 8.40 -21.42 22.94
N SER A 257 8.10 -21.77 24.19
CA SER A 257 6.73 -21.82 24.72
C SER A 257 5.96 -20.49 24.51
N ALA A 258 6.65 -19.36 24.64
CA ALA A 258 6.04 -18.06 24.36
C ALA A 258 5.76 -17.87 22.86
N CYS A 259 6.63 -18.36 21.97
CA CYS A 259 6.40 -18.32 20.53
C CYS A 259 5.21 -19.19 20.13
N GLU A 260 5.14 -20.40 20.64
CA GLU A 260 4.04 -21.34 20.39
C GLU A 260 2.69 -20.77 20.85
N ALA A 261 2.61 -20.21 22.05
CA ALA A 261 1.39 -19.54 22.54
C ALA A 261 0.93 -18.39 21.63
N ILE A 262 1.87 -17.65 21.03
CA ILE A 262 1.53 -16.60 20.07
C ILE A 262 0.97 -17.21 18.78
N ILE A 263 1.55 -18.29 18.28
CA ILE A 263 1.05 -19.01 17.10
C ILE A 263 -0.37 -19.50 17.35
N GLU A 264 -0.64 -20.10 18.49
CA GLU A 264 -1.98 -20.55 18.87
C GLU A 264 -3.00 -19.43 18.92
N ASN A 265 -2.60 -18.23 19.36
CA ASN A 265 -3.48 -17.05 19.36
C ASN A 265 -3.67 -16.43 17.96
N LEU A 266 -2.70 -16.57 17.06
CA LEU A 266 -2.78 -16.04 15.69
C LEU A 266 -3.57 -16.98 14.77
N TYR A 267 -3.56 -18.26 15.02
CA TYR A 267 -4.18 -19.26 14.16
C TYR A 267 -5.69 -19.04 13.94
N PRO A 268 -6.53 -18.84 14.96
CA PRO A 268 -7.96 -18.56 14.76
C PRO A 268 -8.20 -17.25 13.98
N GLU A 269 -7.30 -16.27 14.10
CA GLU A 269 -7.39 -15.05 13.31
C GLU A 269 -7.08 -15.31 11.83
N LEU A 270 -6.11 -16.17 11.54
CA LEU A 270 -5.81 -16.60 10.17
C LEU A 270 -6.99 -17.34 9.55
N GLU A 271 -7.58 -18.30 10.29
CA GLU A 271 -8.80 -19.01 9.84
C GLU A 271 -9.93 -18.06 9.51
N ARG A 272 -10.23 -17.11 10.40
CA ARG A 272 -11.28 -16.11 10.19
C ARG A 272 -11.02 -15.22 8.98
N ARG A 273 -9.75 -14.89 8.69
CA ARG A 273 -9.38 -14.13 7.49
C ARG A 273 -9.49 -14.98 6.23
N LEU A 274 -9.14 -16.26 6.32
CA LEU A 274 -9.20 -17.20 5.21
C LEU A 274 -10.65 -17.51 4.83
N ALA A 275 -11.57 -17.63 5.80
CA ALA A 275 -13.00 -17.82 5.56
C ALA A 275 -13.66 -16.68 4.76
N LYS A 276 -13.02 -15.51 4.65
CA LYS A 276 -13.49 -14.37 3.83
C LYS A 276 -12.93 -14.36 2.40
N VAL A 277 -12.11 -15.33 2.07
CA VAL A 277 -11.55 -15.47 0.73
C VAL A 277 -12.56 -16.15 -0.19
N LYS A 278 -12.52 -15.85 -1.49
CA LYS A 278 -13.38 -16.49 -2.49
C LYS A 278 -13.21 -18.02 -2.41
N PRO A 279 -14.31 -18.80 -2.46
CA PRO A 279 -14.27 -20.25 -2.25
C PRO A 279 -13.49 -21.04 -3.32
N ASP A 280 -13.29 -20.45 -4.49
CA ASP A 280 -12.56 -21.02 -5.63
C ASP A 280 -11.04 -20.97 -5.49
N LEU A 281 -10.52 -20.15 -4.54
CA LEU A 281 -9.10 -20.08 -4.27
C LEU A 281 -8.67 -21.19 -3.30
N LEU A 282 -7.66 -21.93 -3.69
CA LEU A 282 -7.09 -23.02 -2.89
C LEU A 282 -5.85 -22.54 -2.13
N ILE A 283 -5.55 -23.21 -1.01
CA ILE A 283 -4.26 -23.07 -0.33
C ILE A 283 -3.21 -23.83 -1.12
N ALA A 284 -2.18 -23.15 -1.60
CA ALA A 284 -1.02 -23.78 -2.23
C ALA A 284 0.09 -24.08 -1.23
N ARG A 285 0.30 -23.16 -0.29
CA ARG A 285 1.36 -23.25 0.72
C ARG A 285 0.88 -22.60 2.00
N GLN A 286 1.42 -23.08 3.10
CA GLN A 286 1.36 -22.42 4.40
C GLN A 286 2.76 -22.18 4.95
N GLY A 287 2.90 -21.19 5.81
CA GLY A 287 4.20 -20.86 6.35
C GLY A 287 4.15 -19.88 7.50
N ILE A 288 5.34 -19.70 8.07
CA ILE A 288 5.58 -18.82 9.20
C ILE A 288 6.55 -17.70 8.84
N LYS A 289 6.51 -16.66 9.64
CA LYS A 289 7.41 -15.52 9.57
C LYS A 289 7.90 -15.22 10.99
N LEU A 290 9.23 -15.21 11.18
CA LEU A 290 9.86 -14.73 12.39
C LEU A 290 10.74 -13.54 12.06
N LYS A 291 10.64 -12.48 12.86
CA LYS A 291 11.55 -11.35 12.78
C LYS A 291 12.30 -11.23 14.10
N PHE A 292 13.61 -11.14 14.02
CA PHE A 292 14.48 -11.09 15.17
C PHE A 292 14.71 -9.64 15.65
N ASN A 293 15.31 -9.50 16.83
CA ASN A 293 15.61 -8.21 17.47
C ASN A 293 16.60 -7.35 16.67
N ASP A 294 17.44 -7.96 15.84
CA ASP A 294 18.33 -7.30 14.86
C ASP A 294 17.63 -6.90 13.54
N PHE A 295 16.29 -7.05 13.48
CA PHE A 295 15.45 -6.81 12.32
C PHE A 295 15.63 -7.77 11.14
N GLN A 296 16.48 -8.78 11.25
CA GLN A 296 16.52 -9.84 10.26
C GLN A 296 15.21 -10.63 10.26
N LEU A 297 14.77 -10.98 9.07
CA LEU A 297 13.53 -11.71 8.83
C LEU A 297 13.82 -13.11 8.30
N THR A 298 13.14 -14.11 8.83
CA THR A 298 13.07 -15.43 8.22
C THR A 298 11.64 -15.79 7.91
N THR A 299 11.43 -16.38 6.74
CA THR A 299 10.17 -16.97 6.32
C THR A 299 10.43 -18.41 5.94
N GLN A 300 9.59 -19.31 6.39
CA GLN A 300 9.63 -20.72 6.01
C GLN A 300 8.23 -21.17 5.65
N GLU A 301 8.08 -21.73 4.46
CA GLU A 301 6.80 -22.22 3.95
C GLU A 301 7.00 -23.54 3.21
N HIS A 302 5.95 -24.35 3.15
CA HIS A 302 5.91 -25.54 2.32
C HIS A 302 4.54 -25.74 1.68
N VAL A 303 4.51 -26.62 0.70
CA VAL A 303 3.29 -27.01 0.01
C VAL A 303 2.41 -27.78 0.99
N TRP A 304 1.19 -27.25 1.19
CA TRP A 304 0.18 -27.87 2.02
C TRP A 304 -1.21 -27.47 1.52
N PRO A 305 -2.06 -28.42 1.16
CA PRO A 305 -3.32 -28.13 0.49
C PRO A 305 -4.43 -27.63 1.43
N ARG A 306 -4.18 -27.64 2.74
CA ARG A 306 -5.13 -27.22 3.77
C ARG A 306 -4.40 -26.48 4.88
N LEU A 307 -5.09 -25.58 5.57
CA LEU A 307 -4.55 -24.98 6.77
C LEU A 307 -4.41 -26.04 7.86
N ASN A 308 -3.21 -26.16 8.44
CA ASN A 308 -2.89 -27.14 9.47
C ASN A 308 -2.04 -26.48 10.56
N LYS A 309 -2.56 -26.46 11.78
CA LYS A 309 -1.94 -25.80 12.92
C LYS A 309 -0.67 -26.49 13.38
N GLU A 310 -0.71 -27.81 13.49
CA GLU A 310 0.40 -28.64 13.97
C GLU A 310 1.61 -28.50 13.04
N ASP A 311 1.38 -28.45 11.73
CA ASP A 311 2.44 -28.24 10.75
C ASP A 311 3.02 -26.81 10.81
N LEU A 312 2.19 -25.80 11.04
CA LEU A 312 2.68 -24.43 11.26
C LEU A 312 3.54 -24.34 12.53
N ILE A 313 3.14 -24.99 13.62
CA ILE A 313 3.92 -25.06 14.86
C ILE A 313 5.24 -25.78 14.61
N ALA A 314 5.24 -26.93 13.95
CA ALA A 314 6.45 -27.69 13.63
C ALA A 314 7.40 -26.88 12.73
N THR A 315 6.85 -26.17 11.72
CA THR A 315 7.62 -25.28 10.83
C THR A 315 8.26 -24.13 11.61
N ALA A 316 7.50 -23.53 12.52
CA ALA A 316 8.01 -22.45 13.36
C ALA A 316 9.09 -22.93 14.34
N HIS A 317 8.92 -24.11 14.94
CA HIS A 317 9.91 -24.73 15.83
C HIS A 317 11.22 -24.98 15.09
N LYS A 318 11.15 -25.54 13.89
CA LYS A 318 12.33 -25.74 13.04
C LYS A 318 13.03 -24.42 12.72
N ALA A 319 12.28 -23.39 12.32
CA ALA A 319 12.85 -22.07 12.04
C ALA A 319 13.45 -21.41 13.30
N TRP A 320 12.84 -21.63 14.46
CA TRP A 320 13.33 -21.18 15.75
C TRP A 320 14.69 -21.81 16.09
N ASP A 321 14.81 -23.12 15.96
CA ASP A 321 16.06 -23.84 16.28
C ASP A 321 17.18 -23.52 15.30
N GLU A 322 16.89 -23.59 14.00
CA GLU A 322 17.91 -23.49 12.95
C GLU A 322 18.34 -22.05 12.65
N ARG A 323 17.46 -21.05 12.86
CA ARG A 323 17.67 -19.71 12.33
C ARG A 323 17.72 -18.62 13.37
N ARG A 324 17.28 -18.87 14.59
CA ARG A 324 17.27 -17.86 15.66
C ARG A 324 18.69 -17.49 16.11
N GLY A 325 19.57 -18.45 16.32
CA GLY A 325 20.95 -18.22 16.72
C GLY A 325 21.08 -17.41 18.01
N GLY A 326 20.24 -17.71 19.03
CA GLY A 326 20.23 -17.01 20.33
C GLY A 326 19.54 -15.63 20.32
N ARG A 327 19.11 -15.11 19.18
CA ARG A 327 18.43 -13.79 19.08
C ARG A 327 17.04 -13.83 19.69
N GLY A 328 16.58 -12.70 20.23
CA GLY A 328 15.19 -12.53 20.64
C GLY A 328 14.27 -12.43 19.41
N VAL A 329 13.08 -13.02 19.49
CA VAL A 329 12.07 -12.93 18.45
C VAL A 329 11.16 -11.73 18.74
N ARG A 330 11.12 -10.80 17.79
CA ARG A 330 10.39 -9.54 17.84
C ARG A 330 9.00 -9.60 17.20
N LEU A 331 8.82 -10.45 16.21
CA LEU A 331 7.55 -10.59 15.47
C LEU A 331 7.35 -12.05 15.11
N VAL A 332 6.11 -12.51 15.28
CA VAL A 332 5.63 -13.81 14.82
C VAL A 332 4.50 -13.60 13.85
N GLY A 333 4.50 -14.34 12.75
CA GLY A 333 3.45 -14.30 11.74
C GLY A 333 3.15 -15.66 11.14
N LEU A 334 1.91 -15.83 10.70
CA LEU A 334 1.41 -17.00 9.97
C LEU A 334 0.85 -16.53 8.64
N HIS A 335 1.01 -17.30 7.58
CA HIS A 335 0.46 -16.98 6.28
C HIS A 335 0.16 -18.22 5.46
N VAL A 336 -0.73 -18.04 4.49
CA VAL A 336 -0.99 -18.98 3.41
C VAL A 336 -0.82 -18.28 2.07
N THR A 337 -0.25 -18.99 1.11
CA THR A 337 -0.23 -18.60 -0.30
C THR A 337 -1.42 -19.24 -0.98
N LEU A 338 -2.15 -18.45 -1.74
CA LEU A 338 -3.36 -18.88 -2.45
C LEU A 338 -3.05 -19.15 -3.91
N LEU A 339 -3.75 -20.13 -4.45
CA LEU A 339 -3.68 -20.56 -5.84
C LEU A 339 -5.05 -20.44 -6.48
N ASP A 340 -5.08 -19.94 -7.71
CA ASP A 340 -6.24 -20.05 -8.59
C ASP A 340 -6.07 -21.27 -9.50
N PRO A 341 -6.88 -22.33 -9.33
CA PRO A 341 -6.76 -23.53 -10.14
C PRO A 341 -7.05 -23.28 -11.63
N GLN A 342 -7.80 -22.24 -11.97
CA GLN A 342 -8.12 -21.91 -13.35
C GLN A 342 -6.90 -21.31 -14.07
N LEU A 343 -6.10 -20.51 -13.40
CA LEU A 343 -4.86 -19.95 -13.95
C LEU A 343 -3.78 -21.02 -14.15
N GLU A 344 -3.66 -21.99 -13.25
CA GLU A 344 -2.73 -23.13 -13.45
C GLU A 344 -3.11 -24.01 -14.63
N ARG A 345 -4.41 -24.29 -14.82
CA ARG A 345 -4.86 -25.04 -16.00
C ARG A 345 -4.52 -24.33 -17.31
N GLN A 346 -4.59 -23.02 -17.37
CA GLN A 346 -4.18 -22.24 -18.55
C GLN A 346 -2.68 -22.34 -18.81
N LEU A 347 -1.84 -22.35 -17.76
CA LEU A 347 -0.38 -22.52 -17.92
C LEU A 347 0.00 -23.93 -18.39
N LEU A 348 -0.76 -24.95 -18.01
CA LEU A 348 -0.56 -26.34 -18.44
C LEU A 348 -1.09 -26.62 -19.86
N LEU A 349 -2.05 -25.81 -20.33
CA LEU A 349 -2.61 -25.93 -21.70
C LEU A 349 -1.87 -25.06 -22.72
N GLY A 350 -0.92 -24.23 -22.28
CA GLY A 350 -0.10 -23.35 -23.12
C GLY A 350 1.23 -23.96 -23.57
N ILE A 351 1.36 -25.31 -23.56
CA ILE A 351 2.52 -26.04 -24.10
C ILE A 351 2.20 -26.53 -25.51
#